data_29d10b2784fe743e5c3593e7fe333652
#
_entry.id   29d10b2784fe743e5c3593e7fe333652
#
_cell.length_a   1.000
_cell.length_b   1.000
_cell.length_c   1.000
_cell.angle_alpha   90.00
_cell.angle_beta   90.00
_cell.angle_gamma   90.00
#
_symmetry.space_group_name_H-M   'P 1'
#
loop_
_entity.id
_entity.type
_entity.pdbx_description
1 polymer ?
#
loop_
_entity_poly.entity_id
_entity_poly.type
_entity_poly.pdbx_seq_one_letter_code
_entity_poly.pdbx_strand_id
1 'polypeptide(L)'
;MTDTAPTAAILVIGDEILSGRTRDANMHFLAGALTDKGIDLREVRVISDDHDVIVRTVQQLAATYNQVFTSGGIGPTHDDITADAVAAAFDTPIDVRDDARARLAAHYAKSGTELNAARLRMARIPDGAALIDNPISAAPGFSLQNVHVMAGVPSVFQAMVASLLPGLTGGAPMLSESLRVIRPEGEIAAPLGEIAARFPDVYFGSYPFIKDGVFGANIVARGSDAGMLAQGVAALRTAFPDAV
;
A
#
# COMPACT_ATOMS: atom_id res chain seq x y z
N MET A 1 -13.02 -13.02 -20.77
CA MET A 1 -11.73 -12.84 -20.07
C MET A 1 -12.09 -12.24 -18.74
N THR A 2 -11.96 -12.98 -17.66
CA THR A 2 -12.09 -12.42 -16.31
C THR A 2 -10.96 -11.41 -16.14
N ASP A 3 -11.30 -10.13 -16.10
CA ASP A 3 -10.36 -9.05 -15.89
C ASP A 3 -9.91 -9.17 -14.42
N THR A 4 -8.82 -9.91 -14.20
CA THR A 4 -8.27 -10.08 -12.87
C THR A 4 -7.73 -8.73 -12.41
N ALA A 5 -8.16 -8.27 -11.25
CA ALA A 5 -7.69 -7.02 -10.66
C ALA A 5 -6.15 -6.97 -10.64
N PRO A 6 -5.53 -5.82 -10.95
CA PRO A 6 -4.09 -5.67 -10.84
C PRO A 6 -3.64 -5.97 -9.41
N THR A 7 -2.49 -6.63 -9.29
CA THR A 7 -1.92 -7.02 -8.00
C THR A 7 -0.84 -6.04 -7.56
N ALA A 8 -0.69 -5.84 -6.26
CA ALA A 8 0.31 -4.97 -5.67
C ALA A 8 1.04 -5.59 -4.48
N ALA A 9 2.24 -5.10 -4.21
CA ALA A 9 2.96 -5.30 -2.96
C ALA A 9 3.45 -3.96 -2.39
N ILE A 10 3.62 -3.90 -1.06
CA ILE A 10 4.32 -2.80 -0.39
C ILE A 10 5.56 -3.31 0.33
N LEU A 11 6.67 -2.60 0.16
CA LEU A 11 7.93 -2.77 0.84
C LEU A 11 8.16 -1.60 1.80
N VAL A 12 8.06 -1.86 3.09
CA VAL A 12 8.38 -0.89 4.14
C VAL A 12 9.86 -1.07 4.50
N ILE A 13 10.64 0.00 4.38
CA ILE A 13 12.08 0.02 4.62
C ILE A 13 12.34 0.93 5.82
N GLY A 14 12.91 0.38 6.88
CA GLY A 14 13.22 1.14 8.08
C GLY A 14 13.48 0.26 9.30
N ASP A 15 14.67 0.39 9.88
CA ASP A 15 15.06 -0.26 11.13
C ASP A 15 14.22 0.19 12.33
N GLU A 16 13.65 1.40 12.28
CA GLU A 16 12.75 1.92 13.32
C GLU A 16 11.41 1.17 13.36
N ILE A 17 10.98 0.61 12.24
CA ILE A 17 9.78 -0.24 12.18
C ILE A 17 10.10 -1.62 12.76
N LEU A 18 11.23 -2.22 12.34
CA LEU A 18 11.68 -3.53 12.80
C LEU A 18 11.99 -3.56 14.29
N SER A 19 12.55 -2.46 14.81
CA SER A 19 12.83 -2.32 16.25
C SER A 19 11.62 -1.98 17.11
N GLY A 20 10.45 -1.75 16.49
CA GLY A 20 9.22 -1.35 17.19
C GLY A 20 9.23 0.09 17.73
N ARG A 21 10.26 0.90 17.40
CA ARG A 21 10.33 2.30 17.80
C ARG A 21 9.26 3.15 17.13
N THR A 22 8.92 2.81 15.89
CA THR A 22 7.88 3.49 15.10
C THR A 22 6.86 2.47 14.64
N ARG A 23 5.57 2.82 14.76
CA ARG A 23 4.48 2.03 14.18
C ARG A 23 4.26 2.45 12.73
N ASP A 24 4.27 1.50 11.79
CA ASP A 24 3.90 1.78 10.41
C ASP A 24 2.43 2.21 10.29
N ALA A 25 2.18 3.27 9.55
CA ALA A 25 0.85 3.76 9.20
C ALA A 25 0.62 3.80 7.67
N ASN A 26 1.69 3.66 6.89
CA ASN A 26 1.68 3.83 5.45
C ASN A 26 1.05 2.63 4.75
N MET A 27 1.35 1.42 5.21
CA MET A 27 0.77 0.19 4.67
C MET A 27 -0.76 0.20 4.83
N HIS A 28 -1.25 0.54 6.01
CA HIS A 28 -2.70 0.58 6.26
C HIS A 28 -3.41 1.59 5.35
N PHE A 29 -2.84 2.79 5.21
CA PHE A 29 -3.36 3.82 4.32
C PHE A 29 -3.37 3.35 2.86
N LEU A 30 -2.24 2.82 2.39
CA LEU A 30 -2.11 2.34 1.01
C LEU A 30 -3.10 1.21 0.70
N ALA A 31 -3.29 0.27 1.63
CA ALA A 31 -4.23 -0.84 1.47
C ALA A 31 -5.66 -0.34 1.20
N GLY A 32 -6.12 0.68 1.95
CA GLY A 32 -7.42 1.31 1.70
C GLY A 32 -7.49 1.98 0.33
N ALA A 33 -6.50 2.82 0.01
CA ALA A 33 -6.44 3.57 -1.24
C ALA A 33 -6.37 2.65 -2.49
N LEU A 34 -5.65 1.53 -2.41
CA LEU A 34 -5.58 0.52 -3.48
C LEU A 34 -6.89 -0.25 -3.61
N THR A 35 -7.55 -0.60 -2.50
CA THR A 35 -8.88 -1.24 -2.50
C THR A 35 -9.90 -0.37 -3.23
N ASP A 36 -9.93 0.94 -2.93
CA ASP A 36 -10.82 1.91 -3.60
C ASP A 36 -10.52 2.04 -5.10
N LYS A 37 -9.26 1.83 -5.50
CA LYS A 37 -8.82 1.86 -6.89
C LYS A 37 -9.04 0.52 -7.62
N GLY A 38 -9.44 -0.55 -6.92
CA GLY A 38 -9.58 -1.90 -7.47
C GLY A 38 -8.23 -2.56 -7.76
N ILE A 39 -7.19 -2.23 -6.99
CA ILE A 39 -5.88 -2.88 -7.02
C ILE A 39 -5.74 -3.75 -5.77
N ASP A 40 -5.36 -5.00 -5.95
CA ASP A 40 -5.34 -5.99 -4.88
C ASP A 40 -3.96 -6.06 -4.22
N LEU A 41 -3.83 -5.51 -3.00
CA LEU A 41 -2.60 -5.60 -2.21
C LEU A 41 -2.43 -7.01 -1.67
N ARG A 42 -1.48 -7.77 -2.23
CA ARG A 42 -1.25 -9.19 -1.94
C ARG A 42 -0.15 -9.44 -0.93
N GLU A 43 0.83 -8.56 -0.85
CA GLU A 43 1.99 -8.79 0.01
C GLU A 43 2.47 -7.50 0.67
N VAL A 44 2.91 -7.65 1.92
CA VAL A 44 3.58 -6.61 2.69
C VAL A 44 4.90 -7.19 3.21
N ARG A 45 6.00 -6.52 2.92
CA ARG A 45 7.30 -6.84 3.52
C ARG A 45 7.81 -5.66 4.32
N VAL A 46 8.43 -5.95 5.46
CA VAL A 46 9.18 -4.98 6.25
C VAL A 46 10.62 -5.45 6.30
N ILE A 47 11.56 -4.60 5.90
CA ILE A 47 12.99 -4.91 5.84
C ILE A 47 13.84 -3.79 6.44
N SER A 48 15.09 -4.13 6.75
CA SER A 48 16.12 -3.20 7.21
C SER A 48 16.58 -2.25 6.10
N ASP A 49 17.24 -1.16 6.51
CA ASP A 49 17.97 -0.23 5.63
C ASP A 49 19.31 -0.86 5.19
N ASP A 50 19.25 -2.04 4.57
CA ASP A 50 20.40 -2.76 3.99
C ASP A 50 20.27 -2.77 2.47
N HIS A 51 21.29 -2.25 1.78
CA HIS A 51 21.30 -2.08 0.34
C HIS A 51 20.99 -3.38 -0.41
N ASP A 52 21.68 -4.47 -0.07
CA ASP A 52 21.57 -5.74 -0.80
C ASP A 52 20.22 -6.44 -0.49
N VAL A 53 19.70 -6.24 0.71
CA VAL A 53 18.37 -6.73 1.08
C VAL A 53 17.30 -5.99 0.28
N ILE A 54 17.42 -4.67 0.14
CA ILE A 54 16.48 -3.85 -0.65
C ILE A 54 16.54 -4.29 -2.12
N VAL A 55 17.74 -4.37 -2.71
CA VAL A 55 17.94 -4.79 -4.12
C VAL A 55 17.21 -6.11 -4.42
N ARG A 56 17.54 -7.16 -3.65
CA ARG A 56 16.93 -8.49 -3.86
C ARG A 56 15.42 -8.48 -3.68
N THR A 57 14.93 -7.76 -2.69
CA THR A 57 13.50 -7.70 -2.39
C THR A 57 12.73 -6.96 -3.47
N VAL A 58 13.26 -5.84 -3.95
CA VAL A 58 12.66 -5.08 -5.06
C VAL A 58 12.59 -5.93 -6.31
N GLN A 59 13.67 -6.63 -6.69
CA GLN A 59 13.68 -7.52 -7.85
C GLN A 59 12.62 -8.63 -7.75
N GLN A 60 12.48 -9.27 -6.59
CA GLN A 60 11.49 -10.32 -6.37
C GLN A 60 10.06 -9.80 -6.48
N LEU A 61 9.77 -8.68 -5.81
CA LEU A 61 8.43 -8.08 -5.82
C LEU A 61 8.05 -7.55 -7.21
N ALA A 62 8.99 -6.86 -7.89
CA ALA A 62 8.76 -6.32 -9.23
C ALA A 62 8.50 -7.42 -10.28
N ALA A 63 9.12 -8.58 -10.13
CA ALA A 63 8.87 -9.73 -11.02
C ALA A 63 7.53 -10.43 -10.74
N THR A 64 6.95 -10.25 -9.54
CA THR A 64 5.77 -10.99 -9.09
C THR A 64 4.48 -10.19 -9.22
N TYR A 65 4.52 -8.89 -8.95
CA TYR A 65 3.33 -8.04 -8.83
C TYR A 65 3.27 -6.99 -9.95
N ASN A 66 2.06 -6.57 -10.31
CA ASN A 66 1.86 -5.52 -11.32
C ASN A 66 2.35 -4.16 -10.83
N GLN A 67 2.25 -3.89 -9.52
CA GLN A 67 2.68 -2.64 -8.88
C GLN A 67 3.41 -2.95 -7.59
N VAL A 68 4.52 -2.27 -7.34
CA VAL A 68 5.29 -2.35 -6.10
C VAL A 68 5.44 -0.95 -5.53
N PHE A 69 5.08 -0.78 -4.28
CA PHE A 69 5.20 0.49 -3.56
C PHE A 69 6.29 0.36 -2.52
N THR A 70 7.15 1.37 -2.35
CA THR A 70 8.07 1.40 -1.21
C THR A 70 7.73 2.56 -0.29
N SER A 71 8.04 2.41 0.99
CA SER A 71 7.89 3.44 2.02
C SER A 71 9.16 3.52 2.84
N GLY A 72 9.86 4.66 2.78
CA GLY A 72 11.07 4.93 3.55
C GLY A 72 12.37 5.02 2.74
N GLY A 73 13.42 5.54 3.37
CA GLY A 73 14.79 5.56 2.87
C GLY A 73 15.07 6.50 1.68
N ILE A 74 14.30 7.60 1.52
CA ILE A 74 14.54 8.63 0.48
C ILE A 74 14.73 10.04 1.03
N GLY A 75 15.10 10.15 2.28
CA GLY A 75 15.42 11.41 2.94
C GLY A 75 16.83 11.92 2.65
N PRO A 76 17.30 12.91 3.45
CA PRO A 76 18.60 13.53 3.24
C PRO A 76 19.72 12.88 4.04
N THR A 77 19.48 11.84 4.83
CA THR A 77 20.45 11.26 5.76
C THR A 77 21.28 10.15 5.10
N HIS A 78 22.30 9.67 5.76
CA HIS A 78 23.24 8.73 5.16
C HIS A 78 22.66 7.31 5.01
N ASP A 79 21.66 6.99 5.81
CA ASP A 79 20.87 5.75 5.82
C ASP A 79 19.74 5.75 4.80
N ASP A 80 19.43 6.91 4.18
CA ASP A 80 18.47 7.01 3.08
C ASP A 80 19.11 6.46 1.78
N ILE A 81 19.00 5.15 1.58
CA ILE A 81 19.67 4.42 0.49
C ILE A 81 18.71 3.75 -0.49
N THR A 82 17.40 3.92 -0.29
CA THR A 82 16.36 3.25 -1.10
C THR A 82 16.47 3.61 -2.58
N ALA A 83 16.75 4.88 -2.91
CA ALA A 83 16.87 5.31 -4.30
C ALA A 83 18.05 4.62 -5.02
N ASP A 84 19.21 4.54 -4.36
CA ASP A 84 20.40 3.87 -4.88
C ASP A 84 20.16 2.36 -5.04
N ALA A 85 19.53 1.72 -4.06
CA ALA A 85 19.21 0.29 -4.11
C ALA A 85 18.19 -0.05 -5.21
N VAL A 86 17.17 0.79 -5.42
CA VAL A 86 16.22 0.59 -6.53
C VAL A 86 16.88 0.80 -7.88
N ALA A 87 17.76 1.78 -8.02
CA ALA A 87 18.56 1.95 -9.24
C ALA A 87 19.41 0.70 -9.54
N ALA A 88 20.09 0.17 -8.51
CA ALA A 88 20.88 -1.06 -8.62
C ALA A 88 20.02 -2.29 -8.96
N ALA A 89 18.80 -2.39 -8.41
CA ALA A 89 17.90 -3.49 -8.69
C ALA A 89 17.52 -3.59 -10.19
N PHE A 90 17.53 -2.46 -10.90
CA PHE A 90 17.22 -2.37 -12.33
C PHE A 90 18.43 -2.07 -13.22
N ASP A 91 19.63 -2.18 -12.68
CA ASP A 91 20.90 -1.89 -13.39
C ASP A 91 20.85 -0.52 -14.10
N THR A 92 20.38 0.51 -13.40
CA THR A 92 20.12 1.83 -13.94
C THR A 92 21.02 2.87 -13.25
N PRO A 93 21.68 3.77 -13.99
CA PRO A 93 22.43 4.87 -13.38
C PRO A 93 21.56 5.77 -12.53
N ILE A 94 22.15 6.34 -11.46
CA ILE A 94 21.47 7.29 -10.58
C ILE A 94 22.38 8.46 -10.25
N ASP A 95 21.86 9.68 -10.41
CA ASP A 95 22.53 10.90 -9.98
C ASP A 95 21.52 12.00 -9.65
N VAL A 96 22.02 13.17 -9.21
CA VAL A 96 21.22 14.38 -9.00
C VAL A 96 20.61 14.83 -10.32
N ARG A 97 19.29 14.74 -10.42
CA ARG A 97 18.56 15.09 -11.65
C ARG A 97 18.07 16.53 -11.61
N ASP A 98 18.25 17.26 -12.69
CA ASP A 98 18.00 18.69 -12.75
C ASP A 98 16.55 19.10 -12.48
N ASP A 99 15.56 18.31 -12.91
CA ASP A 99 14.15 18.58 -12.67
C ASP A 99 13.78 18.40 -11.18
N ALA A 100 14.31 17.38 -10.50
CA ALA A 100 14.16 17.16 -9.07
C ALA A 100 14.88 18.26 -8.26
N ARG A 101 16.11 18.61 -8.67
CA ARG A 101 16.87 19.71 -8.08
C ARG A 101 16.14 21.04 -8.19
N ALA A 102 15.55 21.34 -9.34
CA ALA A 102 14.79 22.58 -9.55
C ALA A 102 13.57 22.69 -8.61
N ARG A 103 12.84 21.57 -8.39
CA ARG A 103 11.72 21.52 -7.43
C ARG A 103 12.18 21.84 -6.01
N LEU A 104 13.26 21.20 -5.55
CA LEU A 104 13.84 21.46 -4.22
C LEU A 104 14.34 22.89 -4.09
N ALA A 105 15.05 23.41 -5.09
CA ALA A 105 15.57 24.78 -5.09
C ALA A 105 14.42 25.80 -4.97
N ALA A 106 13.34 25.63 -5.75
CA ALA A 106 12.17 26.49 -5.69
C ALA A 106 11.45 26.44 -4.33
N HIS A 107 11.42 25.27 -3.68
CA HIS A 107 10.83 25.11 -2.36
C HIS A 107 11.67 25.81 -1.28
N TYR A 108 12.97 25.54 -1.23
CA TYR A 108 13.86 26.09 -0.22
C TYR A 108 14.08 27.59 -0.37
N ALA A 109 14.02 28.11 -1.59
CA ALA A 109 14.08 29.57 -1.83
C ALA A 109 12.95 30.34 -1.13
N LYS A 110 11.74 29.75 -1.03
CA LYS A 110 10.59 30.36 -0.34
C LYS A 110 10.80 30.53 1.17
N SER A 111 11.55 29.62 1.78
CA SER A 111 11.86 29.65 3.23
C SER A 111 13.20 30.29 3.54
N GLY A 112 13.96 30.76 2.55
CA GLY A 112 15.32 31.26 2.73
C GLY A 112 16.32 30.19 3.22
N THR A 113 15.97 28.92 3.04
CA THR A 113 16.78 27.79 3.49
C THR A 113 17.75 27.37 2.38
N GLU A 114 19.00 27.10 2.72
CA GLU A 114 20.00 26.66 1.77
C GLU A 114 19.74 25.22 1.27
N LEU A 115 19.81 24.99 -0.03
CA LEU A 115 19.85 23.66 -0.63
C LEU A 115 21.26 23.09 -0.55
N ASN A 116 21.65 22.60 0.62
CA ASN A 116 22.96 22.04 0.89
C ASN A 116 23.12 20.60 0.30
N ALA A 117 24.32 20.05 0.39
CA ALA A 117 24.65 18.72 -0.16
C ALA A 117 23.75 17.59 0.41
N ALA A 118 23.39 17.63 1.70
CA ALA A 118 22.50 16.64 2.31
C ALA A 118 21.11 16.69 1.68
N ARG A 119 20.52 17.88 1.54
CA ARG A 119 19.21 18.07 0.90
C ARG A 119 19.21 17.70 -0.56
N LEU A 120 20.34 17.93 -1.24
CA LEU A 120 20.51 17.58 -2.66
C LEU A 120 20.45 16.07 -2.91
N ARG A 121 20.75 15.23 -1.91
CA ARG A 121 20.58 13.77 -2.00
C ARG A 121 19.14 13.39 -2.38
N MET A 122 18.13 14.13 -1.90
CA MET A 122 16.73 13.88 -2.24
C MET A 122 16.37 14.17 -3.71
N ALA A 123 17.31 14.72 -4.50
CA ALA A 123 17.18 14.86 -5.94
C ALA A 123 17.91 13.77 -6.74
N ARG A 124 18.47 12.75 -6.05
CA ARG A 124 19.07 11.58 -6.71
C ARG A 124 17.93 10.69 -7.22
N ILE A 125 17.82 10.62 -8.52
CA ILE A 125 16.71 9.93 -9.22
C ILE A 125 17.32 9.03 -10.30
N PRO A 126 16.93 7.76 -10.39
CA PRO A 126 17.40 6.86 -11.45
C PRO A 126 17.04 7.38 -12.85
N ASP A 127 17.88 7.09 -13.82
CA ASP A 127 17.61 7.42 -15.23
C ASP A 127 16.32 6.74 -15.70
N GLY A 128 15.54 7.46 -16.50
CA GLY A 128 14.27 6.99 -17.02
C GLY A 128 13.11 6.95 -16.01
N ALA A 129 13.35 7.21 -14.73
CA ALA A 129 12.26 7.26 -13.73
C ALA A 129 11.37 8.50 -13.91
N ALA A 130 10.06 8.33 -13.71
CA ALA A 130 9.09 9.42 -13.64
C ALA A 130 9.00 9.95 -12.20
N LEU A 131 8.96 11.28 -12.01
CA LEU A 131 8.81 11.87 -10.68
C LEU A 131 7.41 11.69 -10.13
N ILE A 132 7.30 11.30 -8.86
CA ILE A 132 6.06 11.35 -8.08
C ILE A 132 6.04 12.70 -7.35
N ASP A 133 4.97 13.45 -7.51
CA ASP A 133 4.84 14.78 -6.91
C ASP A 133 4.65 14.69 -5.38
N ASN A 134 5.31 15.62 -4.68
CA ASN A 134 5.21 15.79 -3.24
C ASN A 134 4.92 17.26 -2.90
N PRO A 135 3.66 17.63 -2.77
CA PRO A 135 3.27 19.00 -2.49
C PRO A 135 3.63 19.48 -1.08
N ILE A 136 4.01 18.58 -0.17
CA ILE A 136 4.30 18.91 1.23
C ILE A 136 5.73 19.41 1.40
N SER A 137 6.73 18.66 0.93
CA SER A 137 8.14 18.99 1.14
C SER A 137 8.93 19.20 -0.15
N ALA A 138 8.28 19.08 -1.31
CA ALA A 138 8.84 19.20 -2.65
C ALA A 138 9.93 18.16 -3.01
N ALA A 139 10.43 17.37 -2.04
CA ALA A 139 11.33 16.26 -2.32
C ALA A 139 10.53 15.15 -3.03
N PRO A 140 10.76 14.93 -4.34
CA PRO A 140 9.92 14.01 -5.10
C PRO A 140 10.20 12.55 -4.72
N GLY A 141 9.18 11.69 -4.84
CA GLY A 141 9.38 10.27 -5.06
C GLY A 141 9.60 10.00 -6.56
N PHE A 142 9.69 8.74 -6.92
CA PHE A 142 9.80 8.37 -8.33
C PHE A 142 9.18 6.99 -8.63
N SER A 143 8.82 6.79 -9.89
CA SER A 143 8.43 5.50 -10.43
C SER A 143 9.46 5.03 -11.45
N LEU A 144 10.03 3.85 -11.23
CA LEU A 144 10.91 3.18 -12.18
C LEU A 144 10.27 1.83 -12.53
N GLN A 145 9.93 1.63 -13.80
CA GLN A 145 9.12 0.50 -14.24
C GLN A 145 7.82 0.39 -13.40
N ASN A 146 7.58 -0.73 -12.74
CA ASN A 146 6.42 -0.96 -11.88
C ASN A 146 6.69 -0.71 -10.39
N VAL A 147 7.82 -0.09 -10.03
CA VAL A 147 8.20 0.22 -8.64
C VAL A 147 8.03 1.71 -8.37
N HIS A 148 7.27 2.04 -7.33
CA HIS A 148 6.93 3.40 -6.91
C HIS A 148 7.58 3.70 -5.57
N VAL A 149 8.57 4.57 -5.58
CA VAL A 149 9.42 4.88 -4.41
C VAL A 149 8.93 6.16 -3.74
N MET A 150 8.56 6.03 -2.46
CA MET A 150 7.94 7.11 -1.69
C MET A 150 8.54 7.24 -0.29
N ALA A 151 8.36 8.42 0.31
CA ALA A 151 8.89 8.75 1.63
C ALA A 151 8.24 7.93 2.76
N GLY A 152 8.96 7.77 3.89
CA GLY A 152 8.46 7.09 5.09
C GLY A 152 7.51 7.94 5.94
N VAL A 153 7.63 9.28 5.91
CA VAL A 153 6.81 10.19 6.71
C VAL A 153 5.33 10.10 6.29
N PRO A 154 4.39 9.74 7.18
CA PRO A 154 3.02 9.39 6.79
C PRO A 154 2.28 10.46 5.97
N SER A 155 2.35 11.72 6.37
CA SER A 155 1.70 12.81 5.63
C SER A 155 2.27 12.99 4.21
N VAL A 156 3.58 12.83 4.07
CA VAL A 156 4.28 12.91 2.78
C VAL A 156 3.94 11.70 1.91
N PHE A 157 3.99 10.50 2.48
CA PHE A 157 3.60 9.27 1.80
C PHE A 157 2.18 9.36 1.23
N GLN A 158 1.22 9.78 2.05
CA GLN A 158 -0.19 9.94 1.65
C GLN A 158 -0.34 10.92 0.50
N ALA A 159 0.35 12.05 0.55
CA ALA A 159 0.34 13.05 -0.53
C ALA A 159 0.95 12.50 -1.83
N MET A 160 2.04 11.74 -1.74
CA MET A 160 2.65 11.06 -2.90
C MET A 160 1.73 10.00 -3.49
N VAL A 161 1.08 9.18 -2.65
CA VAL A 161 0.07 8.20 -3.10
C VAL A 161 -1.07 8.91 -3.81
N ALA A 162 -1.60 10.00 -3.25
CA ALA A 162 -2.66 10.78 -3.89
C ALA A 162 -2.25 11.34 -5.26
N SER A 163 -0.98 11.71 -5.42
CA SER A 163 -0.43 12.20 -6.70
C SER A 163 -0.24 11.06 -7.72
N LEU A 164 0.10 9.86 -7.27
CA LEU A 164 0.40 8.70 -8.12
C LEU A 164 -0.84 7.94 -8.58
N LEU A 165 -1.78 7.66 -7.67
CA LEU A 165 -2.94 6.78 -7.91
C LEU A 165 -3.80 7.13 -9.14
N PRO A 166 -4.05 8.41 -9.49
CA PRO A 166 -4.84 8.74 -10.69
C PRO A 166 -4.24 8.17 -11.98
N GLY A 167 -2.90 8.06 -12.05
CA GLY A 167 -2.18 7.54 -13.21
C GLY A 167 -2.10 6.02 -13.29
N LEU A 168 -2.45 5.29 -12.23
CA LEU A 168 -2.41 3.83 -12.23
C LEU A 168 -3.70 3.24 -12.81
N THR A 169 -3.53 2.18 -13.57
CA THR A 169 -4.67 1.36 -14.04
C THR A 169 -5.19 0.54 -12.86
N GLY A 170 -6.45 0.75 -12.49
CA GLY A 170 -7.17 -0.06 -11.51
C GLY A 170 -8.11 -1.06 -12.17
N GLY A 171 -8.69 -1.91 -11.34
CA GLY A 171 -9.80 -2.80 -11.71
C GLY A 171 -11.15 -2.28 -11.22
N ALA A 172 -12.14 -3.16 -11.18
CA ALA A 172 -13.41 -2.85 -10.52
C ALA A 172 -13.19 -2.65 -9.01
N PRO A 173 -13.72 -1.59 -8.40
CA PRO A 173 -13.61 -1.38 -6.97
C PRO A 173 -14.17 -2.57 -6.19
N MET A 174 -13.51 -2.94 -5.09
CA MET A 174 -13.98 -3.99 -4.19
C MET A 174 -15.13 -3.45 -3.35
N LEU A 175 -16.32 -3.96 -3.59
CA LEU A 175 -17.51 -3.67 -2.78
C LEU A 175 -17.45 -4.47 -1.48
N SER A 176 -17.98 -3.92 -0.39
CA SER A 176 -17.96 -4.56 0.92
C SER A 176 -19.28 -4.31 1.65
N GLU A 177 -19.84 -5.36 2.22
CA GLU A 177 -20.94 -5.29 3.17
C GLU A 177 -20.60 -6.01 4.47
N SER A 178 -21.09 -5.50 5.60
CA SER A 178 -20.83 -6.05 6.92
C SER A 178 -22.12 -6.36 7.65
N LEU A 179 -22.17 -7.55 8.27
CA LEU A 179 -23.27 -7.95 9.16
C LEU A 179 -22.67 -8.25 10.55
N ARG A 180 -23.34 -7.71 11.57
CA ARG A 180 -22.98 -7.99 12.95
C ARG A 180 -23.83 -9.13 13.50
N VAL A 181 -23.18 -10.22 13.92
CA VAL A 181 -23.81 -11.43 14.46
C VAL A 181 -23.44 -11.57 15.94
N ILE A 182 -24.44 -11.65 16.82
CA ILE A 182 -24.24 -11.82 18.27
C ILE A 182 -24.29 -13.32 18.62
N ARG A 183 -23.24 -14.03 18.17
CA ARG A 183 -23.05 -15.47 18.46
C ARG A 183 -21.55 -15.75 18.62
N PRO A 184 -21.19 -16.77 19.42
CA PRO A 184 -19.82 -17.26 19.45
C PRO A 184 -19.33 -17.68 18.06
N GLU A 185 -18.06 -17.41 17.75
CA GLU A 185 -17.48 -17.69 16.43
C GLU A 185 -17.60 -19.18 16.02
N GLY A 186 -17.54 -20.10 16.99
CA GLY A 186 -17.75 -21.51 16.75
C GLY A 186 -19.13 -21.89 16.18
N GLU A 187 -20.16 -21.07 16.45
CA GLU A 187 -21.51 -21.26 15.89
C GLU A 187 -21.66 -20.62 14.50
N ILE A 188 -20.78 -19.64 14.18
CA ILE A 188 -20.74 -18.95 12.89
C ILE A 188 -19.97 -19.74 11.84
N ALA A 189 -18.93 -20.44 12.26
CA ALA A 189 -17.91 -21.02 11.37
C ALA A 189 -18.50 -21.98 10.32
N ALA A 190 -19.34 -22.94 10.72
CA ALA A 190 -19.88 -23.93 9.79
C ALA A 190 -20.86 -23.30 8.77
N PRO A 191 -21.89 -22.55 9.16
CA PRO A 191 -22.76 -21.86 8.19
C PRO A 191 -22.02 -20.90 7.27
N LEU A 192 -21.03 -20.15 7.78
CA LEU A 192 -20.22 -19.25 6.99
C LEU A 192 -19.39 -19.98 5.94
N GLY A 193 -18.79 -21.13 6.34
CA GLY A 193 -18.02 -21.98 5.42
C GLY A 193 -18.87 -22.55 4.28
N GLU A 194 -20.12 -22.97 4.57
CA GLU A 194 -21.06 -23.44 3.55
C GLU A 194 -21.44 -22.34 2.57
N ILE A 195 -21.65 -21.10 3.06
CA ILE A 195 -21.94 -19.94 2.22
C ILE A 195 -20.73 -19.61 1.36
N ALA A 196 -19.54 -19.54 1.94
CA ALA A 196 -18.32 -19.25 1.20
C ALA A 196 -18.06 -20.25 0.06
N ALA A 197 -18.34 -21.53 0.29
CA ALA A 197 -18.22 -22.56 -0.75
C ALA A 197 -19.21 -22.37 -1.93
N ARG A 198 -20.38 -21.74 -1.68
CA ARG A 198 -21.40 -21.48 -2.71
C ARG A 198 -21.10 -20.22 -3.53
N PHE A 199 -20.32 -19.31 -3.01
CA PHE A 199 -19.97 -18.01 -3.63
C PHE A 199 -18.45 -17.83 -3.69
N PRO A 200 -17.73 -18.58 -4.53
CA PRO A 200 -16.26 -18.57 -4.58
C PRO A 200 -15.66 -17.22 -5.01
N ASP A 201 -16.44 -16.36 -5.67
CA ASP A 201 -16.01 -15.03 -6.11
C ASP A 201 -16.33 -13.93 -5.06
N VAL A 202 -16.88 -14.30 -3.90
CA VAL A 202 -17.13 -13.41 -2.77
C VAL A 202 -16.25 -13.84 -1.59
N TYR A 203 -15.47 -12.92 -1.07
CA TYR A 203 -14.64 -13.15 0.13
C TYR A 203 -15.47 -12.92 1.38
N PHE A 204 -15.54 -13.91 2.26
CA PHE A 204 -16.18 -13.81 3.56
C PHE A 204 -15.16 -13.88 4.67
N GLY A 205 -15.14 -12.86 5.54
CA GLY A 205 -14.30 -12.82 6.73
C GLY A 205 -15.15 -12.74 8.00
N SER A 206 -14.73 -13.45 9.06
CA SER A 206 -15.29 -13.33 10.40
C SER A 206 -14.31 -12.60 11.30
N TYR A 207 -14.77 -11.52 11.93
CA TYR A 207 -13.96 -10.68 12.83
C TYR A 207 -14.62 -10.69 14.22
N PRO A 208 -14.14 -11.56 15.12
CA PRO A 208 -14.73 -11.72 16.44
C PRO A 208 -14.54 -10.45 17.29
N PHE A 209 -15.52 -10.17 18.14
CA PHE A 209 -15.43 -9.14 19.15
C PHE A 209 -16.02 -9.59 20.46
N ILE A 210 -15.57 -8.94 21.54
CA ILE A 210 -16.19 -9.03 22.86
C ILE A 210 -16.50 -7.59 23.27
N LYS A 211 -17.78 -7.29 23.50
CA LYS A 211 -18.20 -5.99 23.99
C LYS A 211 -19.18 -6.17 25.14
N ASP A 212 -18.88 -5.60 26.30
CA ASP A 212 -19.72 -5.65 27.52
C ASP A 212 -20.07 -7.08 27.94
N GLY A 213 -19.12 -8.03 27.77
CA GLY A 213 -19.32 -9.46 28.05
C GLY A 213 -20.11 -10.24 27.00
N VAL A 214 -20.54 -9.58 25.93
CA VAL A 214 -21.27 -10.20 24.81
C VAL A 214 -20.28 -10.60 23.72
N PHE A 215 -20.31 -11.88 23.34
CA PHE A 215 -19.53 -12.41 22.23
C PHE A 215 -20.27 -12.25 20.90
N GLY A 216 -19.53 -11.88 19.86
CA GLY A 216 -20.08 -11.79 18.53
C GLY A 216 -18.97 -11.70 17.47
N ALA A 217 -19.37 -11.64 16.20
CA ALA A 217 -18.47 -11.38 15.09
C ALA A 217 -19.10 -10.40 14.08
N ASN A 218 -18.25 -9.56 13.49
CA ASN A 218 -18.61 -8.85 12.28
C ASN A 218 -18.24 -9.74 11.09
N ILE A 219 -19.24 -10.19 10.34
CA ILE A 219 -19.03 -10.92 9.09
C ILE A 219 -18.95 -9.88 7.98
N VAL A 220 -17.85 -9.87 7.26
CA VAL A 220 -17.62 -8.97 6.14
C VAL A 220 -17.61 -9.78 4.85
N ALA A 221 -18.52 -9.44 3.93
CA ALA A 221 -18.55 -9.96 2.57
C ALA A 221 -17.95 -8.94 1.60
N ARG A 222 -17.04 -9.36 0.72
CA ARG A 222 -16.39 -8.50 -0.27
C ARG A 222 -16.37 -9.16 -1.63
N GLY A 223 -16.63 -8.35 -2.68
CA GLY A 223 -16.60 -8.81 -4.05
C GLY A 223 -16.63 -7.65 -5.04
N SER A 224 -16.14 -7.84 -6.24
CA SER A 224 -16.18 -6.83 -7.32
C SER A 224 -17.49 -6.87 -8.11
N ASP A 225 -18.24 -7.98 -8.08
CA ASP A 225 -19.57 -8.11 -8.70
C ASP A 225 -20.66 -7.81 -7.67
N ALA A 226 -21.39 -6.73 -7.89
CA ALA A 226 -22.48 -6.27 -6.99
C ALA A 226 -23.61 -7.31 -6.88
N GLY A 227 -23.93 -8.03 -7.96
CA GLY A 227 -24.99 -9.03 -7.98
C GLY A 227 -24.60 -10.27 -7.17
N MET A 228 -23.39 -10.78 -7.33
CA MET A 228 -22.87 -11.90 -6.55
C MET A 228 -22.71 -11.53 -5.07
N LEU A 229 -22.21 -10.32 -4.78
CA LEU A 229 -22.11 -9.83 -3.42
C LEU A 229 -23.49 -9.78 -2.75
N ALA A 230 -24.50 -9.18 -3.41
CA ALA A 230 -25.85 -9.10 -2.88
C ALA A 230 -26.46 -10.49 -2.59
N GLN A 231 -26.22 -11.47 -3.47
CA GLN A 231 -26.68 -12.86 -3.24
C GLN A 231 -25.96 -13.50 -2.05
N GLY A 232 -24.66 -13.31 -1.91
CA GLY A 232 -23.88 -13.77 -0.76
C GLY A 232 -24.37 -13.17 0.56
N VAL A 233 -24.63 -11.86 0.57
CA VAL A 233 -25.19 -11.14 1.72
C VAL A 233 -26.60 -11.63 2.07
N ALA A 234 -27.45 -11.89 1.08
CA ALA A 234 -28.79 -12.46 1.31
C ALA A 234 -28.71 -13.86 1.93
N ALA A 235 -27.74 -14.69 1.50
CA ALA A 235 -27.49 -15.99 2.12
C ALA A 235 -27.02 -15.87 3.59
N LEU A 236 -26.15 -14.88 3.89
CA LEU A 236 -25.76 -14.55 5.27
C LEU A 236 -26.96 -14.16 6.13
N ARG A 237 -27.82 -13.25 5.64
CA ARG A 237 -29.04 -12.84 6.37
C ARG A 237 -30.01 -14.00 6.61
N THR A 238 -30.08 -14.94 5.70
CA THR A 238 -30.88 -16.17 5.87
C THR A 238 -30.31 -17.07 6.95
N ALA A 239 -28.99 -17.26 6.99
CA ALA A 239 -28.30 -18.10 7.98
C ALA A 239 -28.25 -17.43 9.38
N PHE A 240 -28.22 -16.11 9.41
CA PHE A 240 -28.14 -15.30 10.63
C PHE A 240 -29.26 -14.25 10.65
N PRO A 241 -30.52 -14.66 10.88
CA PRO A 241 -31.68 -13.76 10.82
C PRO A 241 -31.69 -12.68 11.92
N ASP A 242 -30.92 -12.89 12.98
CA ASP A 242 -30.68 -12.00 14.11
C ASP A 242 -29.49 -11.01 13.86
N ALA A 243 -28.86 -11.04 12.69
CA ALA A 243 -27.77 -10.12 12.32
C ALA A 243 -28.30 -8.69 12.09
N VAL A 244 -27.47 -7.70 12.52
CA VAL A 244 -27.73 -6.26 12.39
C VAL A 244 -26.73 -5.62 11.44
#